data_c251ddc037d8c199bb63c00eb840ee5c
#
_entry.id   c251ddc037d8c199bb63c00eb840ee5c
#
_cell.length_a   1.000
_cell.length_b   1.000
_cell.length_c   1.000
_cell.angle_alpha   90.00
_cell.angle_beta   90.00
_cell.angle_gamma   90.00
#
_symmetry.space_group_name_H-M   'P 1'
#
loop_
_entity.id
_entity.type
_entity.pdbx_description
1 polymer ?
#
loop_
_entity_poly.entity_id
_entity_poly.type
_entity_poly.pdbx_seq_one_letter_code
_entity_poly.pdbx_strand_id
1 'polypeptide(L)'
;TQTLEKSKAFTNVNVSVNKDAAPSTIGDAAQSPAQQPATTLDEIKHIIAIASGKGGVGKSTVAANLAFTLKNAGNSVGLLDLDIYGPSLPIILGTNEQPQMTQDRKLIPLDHMGLKIMSFGFISGNETPVIWRGPLIARMTEQFFRDVEWGKLDYLILDLPPGTGDVQLTLTQKLKISGAVIVTTPQDIALADVRKGADMFKKVHTPVLGVVENMSGLFIKGQVEGGRAISIEGQHVDVKPDGEFAIRIDLFKRGGGKSESDRLEVQLLGEIPISQEIMEATDAGEPITSKNPESQVSEIYRSIAEKIVNVLN
;
A
#
# COMPACT_ATOMS: atom_id res chain seq x y z
N THR A 1 -33.99 -3.05 -34.21
CA THR A 1 -35.09 -3.93 -33.74
C THR A 1 -34.82 -5.39 -34.13
N GLN A 2 -34.55 -5.67 -35.43
CA GLN A 2 -34.29 -7.05 -35.91
C GLN A 2 -33.09 -7.77 -35.29
N THR A 3 -32.10 -7.03 -34.74
CA THR A 3 -30.91 -7.61 -34.11
C THR A 3 -31.14 -8.02 -32.64
N LEU A 4 -32.10 -7.35 -31.98
CA LEU A 4 -32.44 -7.63 -30.58
C LEU A 4 -33.47 -8.76 -30.42
N GLU A 5 -34.32 -8.95 -31.44
CA GLU A 5 -35.32 -10.02 -31.45
C GLU A 5 -34.73 -11.42 -31.66
N LYS A 6 -33.46 -11.52 -32.12
CA LYS A 6 -32.76 -12.81 -32.23
C LYS A 6 -32.20 -13.36 -30.91
N SER A 7 -32.21 -12.60 -29.85
CA SER A 7 -31.82 -13.10 -28.52
C SER A 7 -33.09 -13.58 -27.80
N LYS A 8 -33.17 -14.85 -27.50
CA LYS A 8 -34.30 -15.50 -26.78
C LYS A 8 -34.63 -14.90 -25.39
N ALA A 9 -34.03 -13.76 -25.01
CA ALA A 9 -34.23 -13.09 -23.74
C ALA A 9 -35.29 -11.99 -23.74
N PHE A 10 -35.82 -11.58 -24.91
CA PHE A 10 -36.82 -10.50 -25.00
C PHE A 10 -37.97 -10.91 -25.91
N THR A 11 -39.18 -10.87 -25.39
CA THR A 11 -40.41 -11.22 -26.11
C THR A 11 -41.08 -10.04 -26.83
N ASN A 12 -40.80 -8.80 -26.41
CA ASN A 12 -41.28 -7.57 -27.09
C ASN A 12 -40.31 -6.42 -26.78
N VAL A 13 -39.77 -5.75 -27.81
CA VAL A 13 -38.96 -4.55 -27.71
C VAL A 13 -39.65 -3.41 -28.47
N ASN A 14 -40.16 -2.42 -27.72
CA ASN A 14 -40.68 -1.17 -28.30
C ASN A 14 -39.61 -0.08 -28.17
N VAL A 15 -39.14 0.42 -29.34
CA VAL A 15 -38.22 1.56 -29.40
C VAL A 15 -38.98 2.74 -29.99
N SER A 16 -39.27 3.77 -29.19
CA SER A 16 -39.81 5.05 -29.67
C SER A 16 -38.67 6.07 -29.79
N VAL A 17 -38.47 6.63 -30.98
CA VAL A 17 -37.57 7.73 -31.25
C VAL A 17 -38.37 9.01 -31.31
N ASN A 18 -38.20 9.88 -30.30
CA ASN A 18 -38.85 11.20 -30.33
C ASN A 18 -37.99 12.15 -31.17
N LYS A 19 -38.51 12.55 -32.35
CA LYS A 19 -37.82 13.41 -33.34
C LYS A 19 -38.05 14.92 -33.12
N ASP A 20 -38.89 15.30 -32.16
CA ASP A 20 -39.36 16.69 -32.03
C ASP A 20 -38.89 17.40 -30.75
N ALA A 21 -37.69 17.08 -30.27
CA ALA A 21 -37.09 17.89 -29.22
C ALA A 21 -36.28 19.05 -29.83
N ALA A 22 -36.88 20.24 -29.87
CA ALA A 22 -36.18 21.48 -30.19
C ALA A 22 -35.02 21.69 -29.17
N PRO A 23 -33.89 22.27 -29.60
CA PRO A 23 -32.77 22.53 -28.65
C PRO A 23 -33.24 23.60 -27.65
N SER A 24 -33.37 23.19 -26.38
CA SER A 24 -33.55 24.11 -25.27
C SER A 24 -32.27 24.92 -25.10
N THR A 25 -32.36 26.23 -25.26
CA THR A 25 -31.32 27.18 -24.87
C THR A 25 -31.03 27.02 -23.39
N ILE A 26 -29.81 26.54 -23.08
CA ILE A 26 -29.30 26.48 -21.71
C ILE A 26 -29.00 27.93 -21.30
N GLY A 27 -29.90 28.50 -20.49
CA GLY A 27 -29.58 29.72 -19.78
C GLY A 27 -28.43 29.47 -18.79
N ASP A 28 -27.47 30.38 -18.80
CA ASP A 28 -26.40 30.45 -17.80
C ASP A 28 -26.98 30.65 -16.39
N ALA A 29 -27.38 29.55 -15.76
CA ALA A 29 -27.52 29.51 -14.31
C ALA A 29 -26.13 29.15 -13.76
N ALA A 30 -25.45 30.14 -13.14
CA ALA A 30 -24.27 29.94 -12.37
C ALA A 30 -24.52 28.82 -11.34
N GLN A 31 -24.06 27.62 -11.64
CA GLN A 31 -24.05 26.52 -10.69
C GLN A 31 -23.05 26.91 -9.59
N SER A 32 -23.56 27.28 -8.43
CA SER A 32 -22.78 27.25 -7.20
C SER A 32 -22.07 25.90 -7.14
N PRO A 33 -20.77 25.84 -6.79
CA PRO A 33 -20.09 24.58 -6.67
C PRO A 33 -20.86 23.72 -5.65
N ALA A 34 -21.45 22.63 -6.12
CA ALA A 34 -22.10 21.66 -5.25
C ALA A 34 -21.02 21.23 -4.25
N GLN A 35 -21.23 21.54 -2.98
CA GLN A 35 -20.39 21.03 -1.89
C GLN A 35 -20.44 19.52 -2.00
N GLN A 36 -19.31 18.93 -2.35
CA GLN A 36 -19.15 17.48 -2.30
C GLN A 36 -19.47 17.05 -0.87
N PRO A 37 -20.29 16.02 -0.65
CA PRO A 37 -20.58 15.55 0.70
C PRO A 37 -19.27 15.24 1.40
N ALA A 38 -19.12 15.71 2.66
CA ALA A 38 -17.95 15.46 3.48
C ALA A 38 -17.63 13.97 3.48
N THR A 39 -16.39 13.62 3.18
CA THR A 39 -15.93 12.23 3.18
C THR A 39 -15.48 11.85 4.59
N THR A 40 -15.56 10.58 4.94
CA THR A 40 -15.02 10.09 6.23
C THR A 40 -13.50 10.26 6.35
N LEU A 41 -12.84 10.66 5.26
CA LEU A 41 -11.41 10.94 5.18
C LEU A 41 -11.03 12.37 5.60
N ASP A 42 -11.99 13.28 5.72
CA ASP A 42 -11.72 14.68 6.04
C ASP A 42 -11.24 14.89 7.51
N GLU A 43 -11.45 13.87 8.37
CA GLU A 43 -10.96 13.87 9.75
C GLU A 43 -9.56 13.22 9.89
N ILE A 44 -8.93 12.84 8.79
CA ILE A 44 -7.61 12.22 8.76
C ILE A 44 -6.56 13.27 8.44
N LYS A 45 -5.56 13.41 9.33
CA LYS A 45 -4.53 14.44 9.19
C LYS A 45 -3.61 14.19 7.99
N HIS A 46 -3.12 12.96 7.85
CA HIS A 46 -2.23 12.57 6.75
C HIS A 46 -2.65 11.24 6.14
N ILE A 47 -2.77 11.22 4.82
CA ILE A 47 -3.01 10.00 4.04
C ILE A 47 -1.73 9.67 3.28
N ILE A 48 -1.12 8.52 3.57
CA ILE A 48 0.15 8.09 2.98
C ILE A 48 -0.10 6.87 2.08
N ALA A 49 0.20 7.00 0.80
CA ALA A 49 0.10 5.89 -0.14
C ALA A 49 1.40 5.07 -0.17
N ILE A 50 1.29 3.75 -0.04
CA ILE A 50 2.38 2.81 -0.27
C ILE A 50 2.17 2.19 -1.63
N ALA A 51 3.10 2.42 -2.52
CA ALA A 51 3.01 2.03 -3.92
C ALA A 51 4.22 1.23 -4.37
N SER A 52 4.03 0.42 -5.40
CA SER A 52 5.13 -0.30 -6.06
C SER A 52 4.86 -0.43 -7.55
N GLY A 53 5.91 -0.42 -8.35
CA GLY A 53 5.80 -0.59 -9.80
C GLY A 53 5.43 -2.01 -10.22
N LYS A 54 5.68 -3.02 -9.40
CA LYS A 54 5.35 -4.44 -9.66
C LYS A 54 4.91 -5.15 -8.38
N GLY A 55 4.27 -6.32 -8.55
CA GLY A 55 3.96 -7.23 -7.45
C GLY A 55 5.20 -7.95 -6.91
N GLY A 56 5.10 -8.47 -5.68
CA GLY A 56 6.14 -9.30 -5.07
C GLY A 56 7.34 -8.55 -4.49
N VAL A 57 7.29 -7.21 -4.35
CA VAL A 57 8.35 -6.42 -3.70
C VAL A 57 8.18 -6.28 -2.19
N GLY A 58 7.13 -6.86 -1.61
CA GLY A 58 6.83 -6.76 -0.18
C GLY A 58 6.13 -5.48 0.24
N LYS A 59 5.44 -4.79 -0.69
CA LYS A 59 4.71 -3.54 -0.46
C LYS A 59 3.79 -3.61 0.76
N SER A 60 2.93 -4.61 0.83
CA SER A 60 1.94 -4.78 1.91
C SER A 60 2.59 -5.07 3.26
N THR A 61 3.69 -5.84 3.28
CA THR A 61 4.49 -6.06 4.49
C THR A 61 5.10 -4.74 4.98
N VAL A 62 5.60 -3.90 4.06
CA VAL A 62 6.12 -2.56 4.41
C VAL A 62 4.99 -1.68 4.92
N ALA A 63 3.82 -1.68 4.28
CA ALA A 63 2.67 -0.89 4.71
C ALA A 63 2.22 -1.26 6.13
N ALA A 64 2.07 -2.55 6.43
CA ALA A 64 1.67 -3.04 7.74
C ALA A 64 2.71 -2.66 8.82
N ASN A 65 3.99 -2.93 8.59
CA ASN A 65 5.03 -2.61 9.56
C ASN A 65 5.17 -1.10 9.79
N LEU A 66 5.03 -0.27 8.75
CA LEU A 66 5.02 1.19 8.89
C LEU A 66 3.82 1.67 9.73
N ALA A 67 2.63 1.11 9.50
CA ALA A 67 1.44 1.45 10.27
C ALA A 67 1.63 1.12 11.77
N PHE A 68 2.15 -0.06 12.11
CA PHE A 68 2.46 -0.42 13.48
C PHE A 68 3.57 0.46 14.09
N THR A 69 4.58 0.83 13.31
CA THR A 69 5.63 1.73 13.77
C THR A 69 5.08 3.10 14.15
N LEU A 70 4.24 3.68 13.31
CA LEU A 70 3.58 4.96 13.59
C LEU A 70 2.66 4.86 14.81
N LYS A 71 1.91 3.78 14.94
CA LYS A 71 1.05 3.52 16.09
C LYS A 71 1.88 3.36 17.37
N ASN A 72 2.99 2.64 17.34
CA ASN A 72 3.88 2.47 18.49
C ASN A 72 4.56 3.79 18.92
N ALA A 73 4.66 4.76 18.00
CA ALA A 73 5.08 6.13 18.29
C ALA A 73 3.97 7.01 18.91
N GLY A 74 2.81 6.42 19.25
CA GLY A 74 1.71 7.10 19.95
C GLY A 74 0.69 7.77 19.04
N ASN A 75 0.69 7.51 17.74
CA ASN A 75 -0.27 8.08 16.80
C ASN A 75 -1.53 7.21 16.67
N SER A 76 -2.64 7.83 16.32
CA SER A 76 -3.85 7.14 15.86
C SER A 76 -3.70 6.79 14.37
N VAL A 77 -3.71 5.49 14.04
CA VAL A 77 -3.35 5.01 12.70
C VAL A 77 -4.41 4.07 12.14
N GLY A 78 -4.74 4.27 10.86
CA GLY A 78 -5.51 3.35 10.04
C GLY A 78 -4.66 2.70 8.95
N LEU A 79 -5.04 1.50 8.53
CA LEU A 79 -4.43 0.77 7.41
C LEU A 79 -5.52 0.26 6.49
N LEU A 80 -5.49 0.68 5.23
CA LEU A 80 -6.45 0.29 4.21
C LEU A 80 -5.73 -0.44 3.07
N ASP A 81 -6.07 -1.71 2.89
CA ASP A 81 -5.59 -2.53 1.78
C ASP A 81 -6.55 -2.42 0.59
N LEU A 82 -6.04 -1.88 -0.49
CA LEU A 82 -6.74 -1.64 -1.75
C LEU A 82 -6.32 -2.63 -2.85
N ASP A 83 -5.51 -3.65 -2.53
CA ASP A 83 -5.16 -4.70 -3.48
C ASP A 83 -6.28 -5.74 -3.62
N ILE A 84 -7.15 -5.50 -4.59
CA ILE A 84 -8.35 -6.31 -4.82
C ILE A 84 -8.00 -7.70 -5.38
N TYR A 85 -6.90 -7.78 -6.11
CA TYR A 85 -6.50 -9.02 -6.80
C TYR A 85 -5.74 -9.99 -5.91
N GLY A 86 -5.14 -9.49 -4.84
CA GLY A 86 -4.37 -10.30 -3.89
C GLY A 86 -4.31 -9.63 -2.51
N PRO A 87 -5.47 -9.47 -1.84
CA PRO A 87 -5.49 -8.82 -0.54
C PRO A 87 -4.66 -9.65 0.43
N SER A 88 -3.54 -9.11 0.88
CA SER A 88 -2.59 -9.82 1.74
C SER A 88 -2.72 -9.45 3.22
N LEU A 89 -3.42 -8.37 3.52
CA LEU A 89 -3.55 -7.87 4.88
C LEU A 89 -4.16 -8.88 5.88
N PRO A 90 -5.21 -9.66 5.52
CA PRO A 90 -5.74 -10.69 6.41
C PRO A 90 -4.68 -11.71 6.84
N ILE A 91 -3.79 -12.10 5.92
CA ILE A 91 -2.70 -13.05 6.20
C ILE A 91 -1.62 -12.40 7.05
N ILE A 92 -1.16 -11.19 6.67
CA ILE A 92 -0.11 -10.45 7.37
C ILE A 92 -0.49 -10.14 8.82
N LEU A 93 -1.79 -9.94 9.09
CA LEU A 93 -2.31 -9.60 10.40
C LEU A 93 -2.97 -10.77 11.13
N GLY A 94 -3.01 -11.97 10.52
CA GLY A 94 -3.55 -13.18 11.16
C GLY A 94 -5.03 -13.07 11.53
N THR A 95 -5.83 -12.25 10.80
CA THR A 95 -7.24 -12.05 11.10
C THR A 95 -8.12 -12.22 9.88
N ASN A 96 -9.26 -12.91 10.06
CA ASN A 96 -10.29 -13.10 9.04
C ASN A 96 -11.65 -12.56 9.52
N GLU A 97 -11.63 -11.66 10.49
CA GLU A 97 -12.85 -11.04 10.99
C GLU A 97 -13.51 -10.20 9.89
N GLN A 98 -14.84 -10.17 9.90
CA GLN A 98 -15.58 -9.33 8.96
C GLN A 98 -15.96 -8.01 9.61
N PRO A 99 -15.83 -6.87 8.88
CA PRO A 99 -16.24 -5.59 9.38
C PRO A 99 -17.76 -5.55 9.61
N GLN A 100 -18.17 -4.94 10.72
CA GLN A 100 -19.55 -4.71 11.02
C GLN A 100 -20.10 -3.52 10.21
N MET A 101 -21.41 -3.53 9.97
CA MET A 101 -22.10 -2.44 9.28
C MET A 101 -23.05 -1.74 10.26
N THR A 102 -23.01 -0.41 10.27
CA THR A 102 -23.95 0.43 11.02
C THR A 102 -25.36 0.38 10.41
N GLN A 103 -26.36 0.89 11.15
CA GLN A 103 -27.73 1.01 10.63
C GLN A 103 -27.79 1.90 9.38
N ASP A 104 -26.90 2.88 9.27
CA ASP A 104 -26.77 3.80 8.13
C ASP A 104 -25.92 3.21 6.99
N ARG A 105 -25.64 1.91 7.03
CA ARG A 105 -24.86 1.16 6.03
C ARG A 105 -23.40 1.63 5.88
N LYS A 106 -22.82 2.19 6.93
CA LYS A 106 -21.40 2.45 6.99
C LYS A 106 -20.63 1.26 7.52
N LEU A 107 -19.39 1.09 7.09
CA LEU A 107 -18.51 0.02 7.53
C LEU A 107 -17.69 0.48 8.73
N ILE A 108 -17.68 -0.33 9.78
CA ILE A 108 -16.84 -0.09 10.95
C ILE A 108 -15.50 -0.80 10.68
N PRO A 109 -14.35 -0.09 10.63
CA PRO A 109 -13.06 -0.73 10.47
C PRO A 109 -12.79 -1.65 11.67
N LEU A 110 -12.12 -2.77 11.43
CA LEU A 110 -11.72 -3.67 12.50
C LEU A 110 -10.67 -2.96 13.38
N ASP A 111 -10.79 -3.08 14.68
CA ASP A 111 -9.72 -2.72 15.62
C ASP A 111 -8.85 -3.95 15.85
N HIS A 112 -7.65 -3.94 15.30
CA HIS A 112 -6.70 -5.04 15.43
C HIS A 112 -5.39 -4.53 16.02
N MET A 113 -5.08 -5.00 17.23
CA MET A 113 -3.87 -4.59 17.97
C MET A 113 -3.74 -3.05 18.10
N GLY A 114 -4.87 -2.32 18.16
CA GLY A 114 -4.91 -0.85 18.26
C GLY A 114 -4.67 -0.12 16.94
N LEU A 115 -4.73 -0.81 15.81
CA LEU A 115 -4.87 -0.22 14.47
C LEU A 115 -6.30 -0.36 13.98
N LYS A 116 -6.82 0.66 13.30
CA LYS A 116 -8.04 0.52 12.51
C LYS A 116 -7.68 -0.05 11.16
N ILE A 117 -8.21 -1.22 10.83
CA ILE A 117 -7.86 -1.91 9.59
C ILE A 117 -9.07 -2.16 8.71
N MET A 118 -8.89 -2.06 7.39
CA MET A 118 -9.86 -2.43 6.38
C MET A 118 -9.16 -3.03 5.17
N SER A 119 -9.75 -4.05 4.57
CA SER A 119 -9.23 -4.72 3.39
C SER A 119 -10.37 -5.26 2.54
N PHE A 120 -10.18 -5.33 1.23
CA PHE A 120 -11.06 -6.08 0.35
C PHE A 120 -11.15 -7.56 0.76
N GLY A 121 -10.08 -8.12 1.32
CA GLY A 121 -10.06 -9.49 1.83
C GLY A 121 -11.05 -9.77 2.94
N PHE A 122 -11.35 -8.80 3.80
CA PHE A 122 -12.33 -8.94 4.88
C PHE A 122 -13.79 -8.99 4.37
N ILE A 123 -14.04 -8.42 3.18
CA ILE A 123 -15.40 -8.37 2.60
C ILE A 123 -15.64 -9.54 1.64
N SER A 124 -14.65 -9.90 0.84
CA SER A 124 -14.79 -10.96 -0.18
C SER A 124 -14.75 -12.37 0.40
N GLY A 125 -14.17 -12.55 1.59
CA GLY A 125 -13.77 -13.85 2.10
C GLY A 125 -12.64 -14.46 1.25
N ASN A 126 -11.72 -15.16 1.87
CA ASN A 126 -10.58 -15.79 1.16
C ASN A 126 -10.96 -17.04 0.34
N GLU A 127 -12.23 -17.52 0.44
CA GLU A 127 -12.61 -18.83 -0.07
C GLU A 127 -13.28 -18.82 -1.46
N THR A 128 -13.76 -17.67 -1.93
CA THR A 128 -14.49 -17.61 -3.20
C THR A 128 -13.79 -16.66 -4.17
N PRO A 129 -13.33 -17.14 -5.34
CA PRO A 129 -12.79 -16.26 -6.36
C PRO A 129 -13.90 -15.34 -6.89
N VAL A 130 -13.94 -14.11 -6.42
CA VAL A 130 -14.86 -13.11 -6.94
C VAL A 130 -14.28 -12.55 -8.24
N ILE A 131 -15.04 -12.68 -9.33
CA ILE A 131 -14.64 -12.08 -10.61
C ILE A 131 -14.91 -10.58 -10.52
N TRP A 132 -13.90 -9.82 -10.13
CA TRP A 132 -13.96 -8.38 -10.06
C TRP A 132 -13.90 -7.75 -11.47
N ARG A 133 -14.97 -7.08 -11.88
CA ARG A 133 -14.99 -6.29 -13.11
C ARG A 133 -14.70 -4.83 -12.77
N GLY A 134 -14.01 -4.11 -13.67
CA GLY A 134 -13.56 -2.73 -13.45
C GLY A 134 -14.60 -1.78 -12.82
N PRO A 135 -15.88 -1.72 -13.31
CA PRO A 135 -16.90 -0.88 -12.70
C PRO A 135 -17.25 -1.25 -11.24
N LEU A 136 -17.20 -2.53 -10.90
CA LEU A 136 -17.46 -3.00 -9.54
C LEU A 136 -16.31 -2.60 -8.60
N ILE A 137 -15.07 -2.73 -9.06
CA ILE A 137 -13.85 -2.30 -8.34
C ILE A 137 -13.95 -0.81 -8.00
N ALA A 138 -14.23 0.03 -9.01
CA ALA A 138 -14.34 1.48 -8.82
C ALA A 138 -15.43 1.84 -7.78
N ARG A 139 -16.57 1.16 -7.83
CA ARG A 139 -17.66 1.37 -6.88
C ARG A 139 -17.29 0.94 -5.45
N MET A 140 -16.70 -0.24 -5.28
CA MET A 140 -16.30 -0.75 -3.97
C MET A 140 -15.21 0.12 -3.35
N THR A 141 -14.25 0.58 -4.14
CA THR A 141 -13.21 1.50 -3.69
C THR A 141 -13.81 2.85 -3.24
N GLU A 142 -14.75 3.37 -4.01
CA GLU A 142 -15.47 4.59 -3.64
C GLU A 142 -16.24 4.39 -2.32
N GLN A 143 -16.83 3.21 -2.12
CA GLN A 143 -17.48 2.85 -0.89
C GLN A 143 -16.49 2.84 0.29
N PHE A 144 -15.29 2.32 0.15
CA PHE A 144 -14.27 2.37 1.20
C PHE A 144 -13.89 3.79 1.60
N PHE A 145 -13.90 4.72 0.66
CA PHE A 145 -13.56 6.12 0.95
C PHE A 145 -14.72 6.90 1.59
N ARG A 146 -15.96 6.52 1.32
CA ARG A 146 -17.15 7.23 1.78
C ARG A 146 -17.81 6.61 3.00
N ASP A 147 -17.79 5.28 3.08
CA ASP A 147 -18.64 4.54 3.98
C ASP A 147 -17.88 3.88 5.14
N VAL A 148 -16.53 3.90 5.15
CA VAL A 148 -15.75 3.42 6.30
C VAL A 148 -15.65 4.51 7.36
N GLU A 149 -16.10 4.22 8.58
CA GLU A 149 -16.04 5.14 9.72
C GLU A 149 -14.66 5.15 10.39
N TRP A 150 -13.69 5.78 9.73
CA TRP A 150 -12.33 5.89 10.28
C TRP A 150 -12.29 6.70 11.58
N GLY A 151 -13.12 7.75 11.70
CA GLY A 151 -13.02 8.77 12.74
C GLY A 151 -11.70 9.55 12.62
N LYS A 152 -11.31 10.21 13.70
CA LYS A 152 -10.07 11.00 13.71
C LYS A 152 -8.84 10.11 13.72
N LEU A 153 -7.97 10.30 12.73
CA LEU A 153 -6.69 9.63 12.63
C LEU A 153 -5.56 10.63 12.35
N ASP A 154 -4.38 10.36 12.94
CA ASP A 154 -3.17 11.09 12.56
C ASP A 154 -2.67 10.62 11.19
N TYR A 155 -2.74 9.31 10.94
CA TYR A 155 -2.27 8.71 9.69
C TYR A 155 -3.25 7.64 9.17
N LEU A 156 -3.51 7.65 7.88
CA LEU A 156 -4.09 6.53 7.14
C LEU A 156 -3.08 6.03 6.12
N ILE A 157 -2.62 4.80 6.28
CA ILE A 157 -1.74 4.13 5.34
C ILE A 157 -2.60 3.41 4.30
N LEU A 158 -2.39 3.72 3.03
CA LEU A 158 -3.05 3.08 1.90
C LEU A 158 -2.09 2.10 1.25
N ASP A 159 -2.37 0.82 1.32
CA ASP A 159 -1.68 -0.21 0.56
C ASP A 159 -2.29 -0.29 -0.83
N LEU A 160 -1.66 0.36 -1.82
CA LEU A 160 -2.20 0.45 -3.18
C LEU A 160 -1.99 -0.85 -3.96
N PRO A 161 -2.82 -1.17 -4.96
CA PRO A 161 -2.57 -2.29 -5.88
C PRO A 161 -1.18 -2.14 -6.54
N PRO A 162 -0.50 -3.23 -6.89
CA PRO A 162 0.78 -3.15 -7.58
C PRO A 162 0.64 -2.64 -9.02
N GLY A 163 1.71 -2.05 -9.53
CA GLY A 163 1.77 -1.55 -10.92
C GLY A 163 1.53 -0.04 -11.03
N THR A 164 1.25 0.42 -12.23
CA THR A 164 1.07 1.85 -12.57
C THR A 164 -0.14 2.05 -13.49
N GLY A 165 -1.11 1.15 -13.37
CA GLY A 165 -2.30 1.11 -14.22
C GLY A 165 -3.41 2.07 -13.81
N ASP A 166 -4.49 2.05 -14.61
CA ASP A 166 -5.65 2.95 -14.48
C ASP A 166 -6.31 2.88 -13.10
N VAL A 167 -6.28 1.72 -12.43
CA VAL A 167 -6.86 1.56 -11.09
C VAL A 167 -6.11 2.44 -10.10
N GLN A 168 -4.78 2.33 -10.07
CA GLN A 168 -3.94 3.11 -9.17
C GLN A 168 -4.06 4.62 -9.44
N LEU A 169 -4.07 5.01 -10.73
CA LEU A 169 -4.27 6.39 -11.15
C LEU A 169 -5.63 6.95 -10.69
N THR A 170 -6.70 6.17 -10.89
CA THR A 170 -8.06 6.57 -10.47
C THR A 170 -8.15 6.74 -8.95
N LEU A 171 -7.52 5.84 -8.18
CA LEU A 171 -7.47 5.92 -6.72
C LEU A 171 -6.79 7.20 -6.25
N THR A 172 -5.60 7.47 -6.80
CA THR A 172 -4.80 8.64 -6.41
C THR A 172 -5.44 9.98 -6.80
N GLN A 173 -6.20 10.01 -7.89
CA GLN A 173 -6.93 11.21 -8.29
C GLN A 173 -8.15 11.56 -7.41
N LYS A 174 -8.77 10.54 -6.81
CA LYS A 174 -9.96 10.70 -5.96
C LYS A 174 -9.63 11.05 -4.51
N LEU A 175 -8.40 10.83 -4.08
CA LEU A 175 -7.96 11.01 -2.71
C LEU A 175 -7.01 12.20 -2.58
N LYS A 176 -7.18 12.96 -1.51
CA LYS A 176 -6.22 13.98 -1.12
C LYS A 176 -5.05 13.32 -0.38
N ILE A 177 -4.19 12.62 -1.13
CA ILE A 177 -3.03 11.92 -0.59
C ILE A 177 -1.97 12.95 -0.18
N SER A 178 -1.50 12.89 1.07
CA SER A 178 -0.45 13.76 1.61
C SER A 178 0.91 13.46 0.97
N GLY A 179 1.14 12.21 0.59
CA GLY A 179 2.34 11.81 -0.13
C GLY A 179 2.41 10.30 -0.37
N ALA A 180 3.30 9.89 -1.27
CA ALA A 180 3.50 8.50 -1.64
C ALA A 180 4.89 8.00 -1.25
N VAL A 181 4.97 6.79 -0.72
CA VAL A 181 6.20 6.03 -0.50
C VAL A 181 6.29 4.95 -1.58
N ILE A 182 7.39 4.90 -2.30
CA ILE A 182 7.61 3.91 -3.36
C ILE A 182 8.46 2.78 -2.81
N VAL A 183 7.90 1.56 -2.80
CA VAL A 183 8.61 0.34 -2.40
C VAL A 183 9.16 -0.36 -3.63
N THR A 184 10.45 -0.69 -3.59
CA THR A 184 11.16 -1.40 -4.64
C THR A 184 12.09 -2.47 -4.07
N THR A 185 12.74 -3.22 -4.94
CA THR A 185 13.84 -4.14 -4.62
C THR A 185 15.07 -3.75 -5.42
N PRO A 186 16.30 -4.18 -5.07
CA PRO A 186 17.52 -3.80 -5.78
C PRO A 186 17.62 -4.30 -7.23
N GLN A 187 16.66 -5.09 -7.71
CA GLN A 187 16.65 -5.66 -9.05
C GLN A 187 16.37 -4.59 -10.13
N ASP A 188 17.13 -4.56 -11.21
CA ASP A 188 16.97 -3.60 -12.32
C ASP A 188 15.55 -3.55 -12.88
N ILE A 189 14.87 -4.70 -12.97
CA ILE A 189 13.50 -4.77 -13.47
C ILE A 189 12.51 -4.05 -12.54
N ALA A 190 12.75 -4.08 -11.23
CA ALA A 190 11.92 -3.37 -10.26
C ALA A 190 12.13 -1.85 -10.36
N LEU A 191 13.37 -1.43 -10.60
CA LEU A 191 13.73 -0.02 -10.73
C LEU A 191 13.10 0.63 -11.97
N ALA A 192 13.00 -0.09 -13.09
CA ALA A 192 12.32 0.42 -14.27
C ALA A 192 10.84 0.74 -14.00
N ASP A 193 10.19 -0.03 -13.13
CA ASP A 193 8.78 0.18 -12.76
C ASP A 193 8.61 1.28 -11.72
N VAL A 194 9.61 1.54 -10.86
CA VAL A 194 9.63 2.69 -9.95
C VAL A 194 9.48 4.01 -10.72
N ARG A 195 10.17 4.11 -11.87
CA ARG A 195 10.11 5.30 -12.74
C ARG A 195 8.70 5.60 -13.19
N LYS A 196 8.00 4.57 -13.68
CA LYS A 196 6.60 4.69 -14.12
C LYS A 196 5.69 5.10 -12.96
N GLY A 197 5.91 4.53 -11.77
CA GLY A 197 5.15 4.88 -10.57
C GLY A 197 5.34 6.33 -10.16
N ALA A 198 6.58 6.80 -10.12
CA ALA A 198 6.87 8.19 -9.78
C ALA A 198 6.29 9.18 -10.80
N ASP A 199 6.36 8.87 -12.09
CA ASP A 199 5.77 9.68 -13.15
C ASP A 199 4.23 9.73 -13.03
N MET A 200 3.61 8.64 -12.58
CA MET A 200 2.18 8.61 -12.29
C MET A 200 1.84 9.58 -11.14
N PHE A 201 2.56 9.54 -10.03
CA PHE A 201 2.31 10.43 -8.89
C PHE A 201 2.53 11.91 -9.26
N LYS A 202 3.54 12.21 -10.08
CA LYS A 202 3.75 13.56 -10.64
C LYS A 202 2.53 14.04 -11.43
N LYS A 203 1.93 13.18 -12.28
CA LYS A 203 0.75 13.54 -13.09
C LYS A 203 -0.49 13.87 -12.25
N VAL A 204 -0.61 13.28 -11.07
CA VAL A 204 -1.73 13.53 -10.15
C VAL A 204 -1.38 14.52 -9.04
N HIS A 205 -0.25 15.20 -9.16
CA HIS A 205 0.24 16.21 -8.20
C HIS A 205 0.37 15.68 -6.76
N THR A 206 0.64 14.37 -6.60
CA THR A 206 0.93 13.77 -5.30
C THR A 206 2.44 13.76 -5.06
N PRO A 207 2.95 14.35 -3.97
CA PRO A 207 4.38 14.34 -3.69
C PRO A 207 4.86 12.92 -3.39
N VAL A 208 6.06 12.58 -3.88
CA VAL A 208 6.76 11.35 -3.50
C VAL A 208 7.61 11.67 -2.27
N LEU A 209 7.28 11.06 -1.13
CA LEU A 209 7.97 11.28 0.15
C LEU A 209 9.36 10.62 0.15
N GLY A 210 9.52 9.55 -0.60
CA GLY A 210 10.79 8.85 -0.75
C GLY A 210 10.64 7.42 -1.24
N VAL A 211 11.78 6.73 -1.29
CA VAL A 211 11.90 5.34 -1.75
C VAL A 211 12.30 4.45 -0.58
N VAL A 212 11.68 3.28 -0.47
CA VAL A 212 12.08 2.18 0.42
C VAL A 212 12.62 1.05 -0.45
N GLU A 213 13.88 0.68 -0.26
CA GLU A 213 14.45 -0.52 -0.88
C GLU A 213 14.23 -1.71 0.04
N ASN A 214 13.34 -2.60 -0.33
CA ASN A 214 13.09 -3.85 0.37
C ASN A 214 13.93 -4.99 -0.21
N MET A 215 14.15 -6.05 0.55
CA MET A 215 15.02 -7.18 0.17
C MET A 215 16.45 -6.74 -0.16
N SER A 216 16.95 -5.75 0.57
CA SER A 216 18.26 -5.14 0.36
C SER A 216 19.36 -5.92 1.08
N GLY A 217 19.76 -7.07 0.48
CA GLY A 217 20.77 -7.97 1.02
C GLY A 217 20.27 -8.88 2.16
N LEU A 218 21.02 -9.93 2.39
CA LEU A 218 20.81 -10.90 3.47
C LEU A 218 21.93 -10.73 4.49
N PHE A 219 21.61 -10.56 5.77
CA PHE A 219 22.58 -10.55 6.85
C PHE A 219 22.66 -11.93 7.50
N ILE A 220 23.84 -12.52 7.47
CA ILE A 220 24.15 -13.75 8.19
C ILE A 220 25.01 -13.37 9.39
N LYS A 221 24.56 -13.76 10.57
CA LYS A 221 25.31 -13.64 11.83
C LYS A 221 25.71 -15.03 12.30
N GLY A 222 26.86 -15.14 12.88
CA GLY A 222 27.32 -16.42 13.41
C GLY A 222 28.45 -16.22 14.41
N GLN A 223 28.93 -17.34 14.94
CA GLN A 223 30.03 -17.38 15.87
C GLN A 223 31.03 -18.45 15.43
N VAL A 224 32.31 -18.12 15.51
CA VAL A 224 33.42 -19.02 15.20
C VAL A 224 34.17 -19.34 16.46
N GLU A 225 34.29 -20.62 16.78
CA GLU A 225 35.15 -21.06 17.87
C GLU A 225 36.62 -20.91 17.44
N GLY A 226 37.40 -20.19 18.25
CA GLY A 226 38.83 -20.03 18.06
C GLY A 226 39.31 -18.80 17.27
N GLY A 227 38.43 -17.82 17.03
CA GLY A 227 38.82 -16.45 16.60
C GLY A 227 39.63 -16.36 15.30
N ARG A 228 39.40 -17.25 14.31
CA ARG A 228 40.10 -17.25 13.03
C ARG A 228 39.34 -16.44 11.99
N ALA A 229 40.09 -15.80 11.09
CA ALA A 229 39.51 -15.14 9.91
C ALA A 229 38.72 -16.13 9.07
N ILE A 230 37.54 -15.71 8.60
CA ILE A 230 36.69 -16.49 7.69
C ILE A 230 36.66 -15.79 6.32
N SER A 231 36.60 -16.58 5.28
CA SER A 231 36.33 -16.11 3.93
C SER A 231 35.10 -16.84 3.41
N ILE A 232 34.11 -16.07 2.95
CA ILE A 232 32.89 -16.62 2.32
C ILE A 232 32.88 -16.11 0.88
N GLU A 233 32.88 -17.02 -0.09
CA GLU A 233 32.94 -16.72 -1.52
C GLU A 233 34.06 -15.70 -1.89
N GLY A 234 35.21 -15.81 -1.23
CA GLY A 234 36.35 -14.93 -1.44
C GLY A 234 36.26 -13.57 -0.73
N GLN A 235 35.17 -13.28 -0.04
CA GLN A 235 35.07 -12.08 0.80
C GLN A 235 35.62 -12.34 2.19
N HIS A 236 36.53 -11.48 2.63
CA HIS A 236 37.03 -11.53 4.01
C HIS A 236 35.93 -11.08 4.98
N VAL A 237 35.70 -11.87 6.03
CA VAL A 237 34.72 -11.58 7.07
C VAL A 237 35.45 -11.20 8.33
N ASP A 238 35.17 -10.00 8.83
CA ASP A 238 35.71 -9.53 10.09
C ASP A 238 35.07 -10.30 11.24
N VAL A 239 35.88 -11.01 11.99
CA VAL A 239 35.48 -11.76 13.18
C VAL A 239 35.90 -10.96 14.42
N LYS A 240 34.94 -10.70 15.31
CA LYS A 240 35.23 -10.03 16.59
C LYS A 240 36.08 -10.91 17.51
N PRO A 241 36.70 -10.31 18.54
CA PRO A 241 37.54 -11.09 19.52
C PRO A 241 36.78 -12.22 20.24
N ASP A 242 35.47 -12.08 20.41
CA ASP A 242 34.57 -13.09 20.99
C ASP A 242 34.12 -14.17 19.97
N GLY A 243 34.59 -14.09 18.74
CA GLY A 243 34.25 -15.02 17.66
C GLY A 243 32.98 -14.65 16.89
N GLU A 244 32.24 -13.62 17.28
CA GLU A 244 31.07 -13.18 16.52
C GLU A 244 31.45 -12.58 15.16
N PHE A 245 30.64 -12.87 14.16
CA PHE A 245 30.75 -12.22 12.85
C PHE A 245 29.37 -11.86 12.29
N ALA A 246 29.35 -10.88 11.40
CA ALA A 246 28.21 -10.55 10.58
C ALA A 246 28.69 -10.29 9.15
N ILE A 247 28.03 -10.93 8.18
CA ILE A 247 28.28 -10.71 6.77
C ILE A 247 26.98 -10.34 6.07
N ARG A 248 27.05 -9.36 5.16
CA ARG A 248 25.98 -9.05 4.24
C ARG A 248 26.24 -9.72 2.90
N ILE A 249 25.29 -10.50 2.43
CA ILE A 249 25.30 -11.11 1.11
C ILE A 249 24.28 -10.38 0.23
N ASP A 250 24.75 -9.75 -0.83
CA ASP A 250 23.89 -9.06 -1.78
C ASP A 250 23.37 -10.08 -2.81
N LEU A 251 22.20 -10.70 -2.51
CA LEU A 251 21.54 -11.68 -3.38
C LEU A 251 21.06 -11.05 -4.70
N PHE A 252 20.89 -9.74 -4.70
CA PHE A 252 20.58 -8.92 -5.87
C PHE A 252 21.66 -7.84 -6.00
N LYS A 253 21.54 -6.99 -7.00
CA LYS A 253 22.39 -5.79 -7.08
C LYS A 253 22.21 -4.92 -5.83
N ARG A 254 23.16 -4.03 -5.58
CA ARG A 254 23.12 -3.10 -4.46
C ARG A 254 22.87 -1.68 -4.94
N GLY A 255 22.15 -0.87 -4.12
CA GLY A 255 22.03 0.57 -4.32
C GLY A 255 21.05 1.01 -5.40
N GLY A 256 20.17 0.10 -5.85
CA GLY A 256 19.14 0.45 -6.82
C GLY A 256 18.16 1.49 -6.29
N GLY A 257 17.69 1.33 -5.05
CA GLY A 257 16.82 2.30 -4.40
C GLY A 257 17.49 3.67 -4.24
N LYS A 258 18.78 3.68 -3.90
CA LYS A 258 19.56 4.93 -3.83
C LYS A 258 19.64 5.62 -5.18
N SER A 259 19.97 4.88 -6.23
CA SER A 259 20.04 5.43 -7.60
C SER A 259 18.69 6.02 -8.05
N GLU A 260 17.57 5.35 -7.75
CA GLU A 260 16.25 5.87 -8.11
C GLU A 260 15.83 7.04 -7.22
N SER A 261 16.15 7.04 -5.93
CA SER A 261 15.88 8.18 -5.06
C SER A 261 16.60 9.44 -5.52
N ASP A 262 17.87 9.30 -5.90
CA ASP A 262 18.68 10.41 -6.47
C ASP A 262 18.08 10.93 -7.80
N ARG A 263 17.67 10.02 -8.68
CA ARG A 263 17.03 10.39 -9.96
C ARG A 263 15.69 11.10 -9.76
N LEU A 264 14.93 10.72 -8.74
CA LEU A 264 13.64 11.32 -8.41
C LEU A 264 13.78 12.59 -7.57
N GLU A 265 14.98 12.91 -7.13
CA GLU A 265 15.28 14.02 -6.21
C GLU A 265 14.52 13.90 -4.88
N VAL A 266 14.37 12.64 -4.38
CA VAL A 266 13.71 12.32 -3.11
C VAL A 266 14.64 11.53 -2.20
N GLN A 267 14.26 11.36 -0.93
CA GLN A 267 15.07 10.60 0.02
C GLN A 267 15.01 9.09 -0.24
N LEU A 268 16.13 8.39 -0.03
CA LEU A 268 16.11 6.97 0.33
C LEU A 268 15.68 6.87 1.80
N LEU A 269 14.43 6.48 2.03
CA LEU A 269 13.86 6.38 3.38
C LEU A 269 14.54 5.28 4.19
N GLY A 270 14.80 4.12 3.56
CA GLY A 270 15.50 3.02 4.20
C GLY A 270 15.75 1.84 3.28
N GLU A 271 16.63 0.96 3.73
CA GLU A 271 16.95 -0.33 3.13
C GLU A 271 16.54 -1.44 4.12
N ILE A 272 15.55 -2.23 3.76
CA ILE A 272 15.04 -3.33 4.59
C ILE A 272 15.69 -4.62 4.09
N PRO A 273 16.42 -5.36 4.94
CA PRO A 273 17.08 -6.58 4.53
C PRO A 273 16.11 -7.73 4.30
N ILE A 274 16.56 -8.75 3.61
CA ILE A 274 15.94 -10.07 3.69
C ILE A 274 16.18 -10.59 5.11
N SER A 275 15.09 -10.90 5.82
CA SER A 275 15.16 -11.31 7.23
C SER A 275 14.20 -12.45 7.49
N GLN A 276 14.71 -13.50 8.12
CA GLN A 276 13.90 -14.61 8.59
C GLN A 276 12.89 -14.14 9.66
N GLU A 277 13.27 -13.17 10.51
CA GLU A 277 12.39 -12.61 11.53
C GLU A 277 11.15 -11.95 10.91
N ILE A 278 11.31 -11.23 9.78
CA ILE A 278 10.16 -10.63 9.07
C ILE A 278 9.24 -11.71 8.53
N MET A 279 9.79 -12.77 7.92
CA MET A 279 9.04 -13.87 7.37
C MET A 279 8.25 -14.60 8.47
N GLU A 280 8.92 -15.04 9.53
CA GLU A 280 8.29 -15.74 10.65
C GLU A 280 7.23 -14.88 11.38
N ALA A 281 7.45 -13.58 11.49
CA ALA A 281 6.48 -12.65 12.06
C ALA A 281 5.25 -12.54 11.16
N THR A 282 5.45 -12.35 9.85
CA THR A 282 4.38 -12.27 8.86
C THR A 282 3.57 -13.58 8.78
N ASP A 283 4.23 -14.74 8.77
CA ASP A 283 3.57 -16.05 8.74
C ASP A 283 2.80 -16.34 10.04
N ALA A 284 3.26 -15.77 11.16
CA ALA A 284 2.54 -15.82 12.43
C ALA A 284 1.36 -14.84 12.51
N GLY A 285 1.13 -14.01 11.50
CA GLY A 285 0.07 -13.00 11.48
C GLY A 285 0.33 -11.80 12.40
N GLU A 286 1.58 -11.54 12.75
CA GLU A 286 1.96 -10.43 13.61
C GLU A 286 3.19 -9.72 13.03
N PRO A 287 3.05 -8.51 12.45
CA PRO A 287 4.17 -7.76 11.89
C PRO A 287 5.33 -7.58 12.87
N ILE A 288 6.58 -7.63 12.37
CA ILE A 288 7.79 -7.63 13.21
C ILE A 288 7.86 -6.40 14.12
N THR A 289 7.38 -5.25 13.67
CA THR A 289 7.36 -4.01 14.44
C THR A 289 6.36 -4.02 15.60
N SER A 290 5.38 -4.93 15.58
CA SER A 290 4.50 -5.25 16.71
C SER A 290 5.11 -6.35 17.58
N LYS A 291 5.53 -7.46 16.95
CA LYS A 291 6.03 -8.66 17.63
C LYS A 291 7.35 -8.42 18.38
N ASN A 292 8.28 -7.71 17.77
CA ASN A 292 9.59 -7.40 18.34
C ASN A 292 9.98 -5.94 18.03
N PRO A 293 9.43 -4.96 18.77
CA PRO A 293 9.69 -3.53 18.51
C PRO A 293 11.15 -3.13 18.66
N GLU A 294 11.94 -3.88 19.45
CA GLU A 294 13.35 -3.59 19.73
C GLU A 294 14.31 -4.30 18.76
N SER A 295 13.78 -5.03 17.76
CA SER A 295 14.63 -5.70 16.78
C SER A 295 15.36 -4.70 15.89
N GLN A 296 16.48 -5.11 15.33
CA GLN A 296 17.25 -4.31 14.37
C GLN A 296 16.40 -3.93 13.12
N VAL A 297 15.51 -4.83 12.72
CA VAL A 297 14.57 -4.56 11.62
C VAL A 297 13.53 -3.50 12.02
N SER A 298 13.00 -3.58 13.24
CA SER A 298 12.04 -2.58 13.74
C SER A 298 12.66 -1.19 13.85
N GLU A 299 13.95 -1.10 14.16
CA GLU A 299 14.71 0.16 14.16
C GLU A 299 14.79 0.78 12.75
N ILE A 300 14.96 -0.04 11.71
CA ILE A 300 14.92 0.43 10.31
C ILE A 300 13.55 1.04 10.00
N TYR A 301 12.45 0.37 10.37
CA TYR A 301 11.11 0.89 10.18
C TYR A 301 10.87 2.18 10.97
N ARG A 302 11.43 2.30 12.18
CA ARG A 302 11.36 3.52 13.00
C ARG A 302 12.04 4.68 12.29
N SER A 303 13.25 4.46 11.78
CA SER A 303 13.97 5.47 10.98
C SER A 303 13.20 5.89 9.71
N ILE A 304 12.57 4.92 9.03
CA ILE A 304 11.70 5.21 7.85
C ILE A 304 10.52 6.10 8.27
N ALA A 305 9.83 5.74 9.34
CA ALA A 305 8.68 6.50 9.85
C ALA A 305 9.07 7.93 10.25
N GLU A 306 10.17 8.11 10.95
CA GLU A 306 10.68 9.44 11.34
C GLU A 306 10.96 10.33 10.12
N LYS A 307 11.61 9.79 9.08
CA LYS A 307 11.87 10.53 7.83
C LYS A 307 10.57 10.94 7.13
N ILE A 308 9.56 10.04 7.10
CA ILE A 308 8.26 10.34 6.52
C ILE A 308 7.57 11.47 7.30
N VAL A 309 7.54 11.37 8.62
CA VAL A 309 6.94 12.39 9.50
C VAL A 309 7.62 13.75 9.32
N ASN A 310 8.95 13.78 9.21
CA ASN A 310 9.71 15.01 8.99
C ASN A 310 9.42 15.68 7.64
N VAL A 311 9.07 14.92 6.61
CA VAL A 311 8.70 15.48 5.29
C VAL A 311 7.26 16.01 5.30
N LEU A 312 6.39 15.44 6.13
CA LEU A 312 4.97 15.83 6.19
C LEU A 312 4.70 17.05 7.08
N ASN A 313 5.59 17.35 8.02
CA ASN A 313 5.51 18.51 8.93
C ASN A 313 6.36 19.68 8.45
#